data_7d8f7ea30b6ab99efa9635872a127811
#
_entry.id   7d8f7ea30b6ab99efa9635872a127811
#
_cell.length_a   1.000
_cell.length_b   1.000
_cell.length_c   1.000
_cell.angle_alpha   90.00
_cell.angle_beta   90.00
_cell.angle_gamma   90.00
#
_symmetry.space_group_name_H-M   'P 1'
#
loop_
_entity.id
_entity.type
_entity.pdbx_description
1 polymer ?
#
loop_
_entity_poly.entity_id
_entity_poly.type
_entity_poly.pdbx_seq_one_letter_code
_entity_poly.pdbx_strand_id
1 'polypeptide(L)'
;FDPAYRTGCKLAVVDETGKVLAIQVIYPHKPATAAKREAAGPAFKKIIEDYQVDMVAIGNGTASRESELFVAEQLKAVKRDVFYVIVNEAGASVYSASEVARKEFPDLQVEERSAVSIARRLQDPLAELVKIDPKAVGVGQYQHDVSQKRLAEQLDFVVETAVNQVGVDVNTASAQ
;
A
#
# COMPACT_ATOMS: atom_id res chain seq x y z
N PHE A 1 -3.21 -2.58 4.34
CA PHE A 1 -2.74 -2.35 5.71
C PHE A 1 -1.38 -1.66 5.65
N ASP A 2 -1.32 -0.41 6.06
CA ASP A 2 -0.07 0.37 6.16
C ASP A 2 0.35 0.42 7.64
N PRO A 3 1.41 -0.34 8.01
CA PRO A 3 1.83 -0.46 9.40
C PRO A 3 2.47 0.82 9.94
N ALA A 4 2.14 1.19 11.18
CA ALA A 4 2.80 2.28 11.88
C ALA A 4 2.64 2.13 13.41
N TYR A 5 3.63 2.64 14.18
CA TYR A 5 3.54 2.60 15.64
C TYR A 5 2.76 3.80 16.21
N ARG A 6 3.23 5.01 15.96
CA ARG A 6 2.77 6.23 16.65
C ARG A 6 1.48 6.80 16.06
N THR A 7 1.40 6.84 14.74
CA THR A 7 0.28 7.47 14.01
C THR A 7 -0.89 6.52 13.79
N GLY A 8 -0.77 5.26 14.25
CA GLY A 8 -1.75 4.20 14.00
C GLY A 8 -1.61 3.60 12.60
N CYS A 9 -2.00 2.35 12.48
CA CYS A 9 -2.02 1.62 11.22
C CYS A 9 -3.23 2.09 10.39
N LYS A 10 -3.00 2.40 9.11
CA LYS A 10 -4.06 2.81 8.18
C LYS A 10 -4.55 1.60 7.40
N LEU A 11 -5.84 1.43 7.40
CA LEU A 11 -6.52 0.40 6.64
C LEU A 11 -7.24 1.04 5.46
N ALA A 12 -6.99 0.56 4.26
CA ALA A 12 -7.77 0.90 3.08
C ALA A 12 -8.43 -0.38 2.54
N VAL A 13 -9.73 -0.35 2.36
CA VAL A 13 -10.46 -1.41 1.68
C VAL A 13 -10.68 -0.98 0.24
N VAL A 14 -10.29 -1.85 -0.68
CA VAL A 14 -10.49 -1.64 -2.12
C VAL A 14 -11.27 -2.82 -2.71
N ASP A 15 -12.08 -2.55 -3.72
CA ASP A 15 -12.73 -3.61 -4.50
C ASP A 15 -11.76 -4.20 -5.55
N GLU A 16 -12.23 -5.16 -6.34
CA GLU A 16 -11.43 -5.83 -7.38
C GLU A 16 -10.88 -4.90 -8.46
N THR A 17 -11.46 -3.70 -8.61
CA THR A 17 -11.00 -2.67 -9.57
C THR A 17 -10.03 -1.66 -8.94
N GLY A 18 -9.72 -1.80 -7.63
CA GLY A 18 -8.90 -0.86 -6.89
C GLY A 18 -9.64 0.38 -6.39
N LYS A 19 -10.97 0.44 -6.52
CA LYS A 19 -11.78 1.54 -5.97
C LYS A 19 -11.79 1.47 -4.45
N VAL A 20 -11.57 2.61 -3.80
CA VAL A 20 -11.59 2.71 -2.34
C VAL A 20 -13.03 2.65 -1.82
N LEU A 21 -13.29 1.67 -0.96
CA LEU A 21 -14.59 1.45 -0.30
C LEU A 21 -14.61 2.01 1.12
N ALA A 22 -13.51 1.92 1.86
CA ALA A 22 -13.39 2.42 3.22
C ALA A 22 -11.95 2.74 3.57
N ILE A 23 -11.81 3.69 4.50
CA ILE A 23 -10.55 4.02 5.18
C ILE A 23 -10.80 3.98 6.68
N GLN A 24 -9.88 3.38 7.43
CA GLN A 24 -9.94 3.33 8.88
C GLN A 24 -8.55 3.37 9.49
N VAL A 25 -8.42 3.97 10.68
CA VAL A 25 -7.18 3.96 11.46
C VAL A 25 -7.40 3.11 12.70
N ILE A 26 -6.48 2.20 12.96
CA ILE A 26 -6.45 1.39 14.18
C ILE A 26 -5.10 1.52 14.88
N TYR A 27 -5.05 1.22 16.17
CA TYR A 27 -3.85 1.39 17.00
C TYR A 27 -3.47 0.08 17.71
N PRO A 28 -3.04 -0.97 16.98
CA PRO A 28 -2.75 -2.28 17.58
C PRO A 28 -1.45 -2.31 18.38
N HIS A 29 -0.55 -1.33 18.18
CA HIS A 29 0.82 -1.37 18.70
C HIS A 29 1.09 -0.30 19.77
N LYS A 30 2.09 -0.54 20.63
CA LYS A 30 2.68 0.52 21.46
C LYS A 30 3.29 1.61 20.55
N PRO A 31 3.27 2.90 20.96
CA PRO A 31 2.95 3.43 22.30
C PRO A 31 1.46 3.74 22.52
N ALA A 32 0.54 3.28 21.69
CA ALA A 32 -0.89 3.51 21.92
C ALA A 32 -1.34 2.99 23.30
N THR A 33 -2.38 3.63 23.86
CA THR A 33 -2.95 3.23 25.16
C THR A 33 -3.51 1.80 25.11
N ALA A 34 -3.65 1.15 26.27
CA ALA A 34 -4.22 -0.18 26.34
C ALA A 34 -5.63 -0.22 25.72
N ALA A 35 -6.49 0.74 26.04
CA ALA A 35 -7.83 0.83 25.47
C ALA A 35 -7.84 0.91 23.94
N LYS A 36 -6.95 1.70 23.33
CA LYS A 36 -6.82 1.77 21.86
C LYS A 36 -6.36 0.44 21.26
N ARG A 37 -5.41 -0.23 21.91
CA ARG A 37 -4.91 -1.52 21.44
C ARG A 37 -5.97 -2.61 21.53
N GLU A 38 -6.73 -2.65 22.62
CA GLU A 38 -7.85 -3.60 22.81
C GLU A 38 -8.96 -3.38 21.78
N ALA A 39 -9.26 -2.14 21.43
CA ALA A 39 -10.26 -1.80 20.41
C ALA A 39 -9.82 -2.15 18.97
N ALA A 40 -8.53 -2.28 18.71
CA ALA A 40 -8.01 -2.51 17.36
C ALA A 40 -8.44 -3.85 16.75
N GLY A 41 -8.44 -4.93 17.54
CA GLY A 41 -8.86 -6.27 17.09
C GLY A 41 -10.31 -6.33 16.63
N PRO A 42 -11.28 -5.93 17.47
CA PRO A 42 -12.68 -5.85 17.06
C PRO A 42 -12.92 -4.97 15.85
N ALA A 43 -12.26 -3.80 15.77
CA ALA A 43 -12.38 -2.88 14.63
C ALA A 43 -11.86 -3.51 13.33
N PHE A 44 -10.71 -4.19 13.39
CA PHE A 44 -10.15 -4.91 12.24
C PHE A 44 -11.08 -6.04 11.77
N LYS A 45 -11.56 -6.88 12.68
CA LYS A 45 -12.49 -7.97 12.32
C LYS A 45 -13.79 -7.44 11.72
N LYS A 46 -14.32 -6.35 12.26
CA LYS A 46 -15.53 -5.71 11.73
C LYS A 46 -15.34 -5.28 10.27
N ILE A 47 -14.23 -4.63 9.93
CA ILE A 47 -13.98 -4.20 8.54
C ILE A 47 -13.80 -5.40 7.60
N ILE A 48 -13.14 -6.47 8.05
CA ILE A 48 -13.01 -7.72 7.29
C ILE A 48 -14.39 -8.33 6.97
N GLU A 49 -15.28 -8.35 7.93
CA GLU A 49 -16.63 -8.93 7.79
C GLU A 49 -17.56 -8.01 6.99
N ASP A 50 -17.61 -6.72 7.30
CA ASP A 50 -18.52 -5.75 6.64
C ASP A 50 -18.25 -5.64 5.14
N TYR A 51 -17.00 -5.70 4.73
CA TYR A 51 -16.59 -5.58 3.31
C TYR A 51 -16.26 -6.92 2.65
N GLN A 52 -16.47 -8.04 3.34
CA GLN A 52 -16.18 -9.38 2.81
C GLN A 52 -14.77 -9.48 2.23
N VAL A 53 -13.77 -8.97 2.97
CA VAL A 53 -12.36 -8.92 2.53
C VAL A 53 -11.81 -10.34 2.38
N ASP A 54 -11.23 -10.68 1.23
CA ASP A 54 -10.64 -11.98 0.94
C ASP A 54 -9.12 -12.01 1.18
N MET A 55 -8.46 -10.86 1.00
CA MET A 55 -7.00 -10.74 1.08
C MET A 55 -6.58 -9.47 1.82
N VAL A 56 -5.58 -9.60 2.69
CA VAL A 56 -4.97 -8.47 3.40
C VAL A 56 -3.53 -8.26 2.90
N ALA A 57 -3.28 -7.16 2.21
CA ALA A 57 -1.94 -6.72 1.86
C ALA A 57 -1.34 -5.91 3.02
N ILE A 58 -0.20 -6.32 3.55
CA ILE A 58 0.50 -5.66 4.66
C ILE A 58 1.81 -5.08 4.12
N GLY A 59 2.00 -3.77 4.23
CA GLY A 59 3.25 -3.11 3.87
C GLY A 59 4.45 -3.64 4.68
N ASN A 60 5.61 -3.74 4.05
CA ASN A 60 6.82 -4.31 4.66
C ASN A 60 7.72 -3.29 5.38
N GLY A 61 7.23 -2.09 5.67
CA GLY A 61 7.98 -1.04 6.36
C GLY A 61 8.02 -1.18 7.88
N THR A 62 8.04 -0.04 8.55
CA THR A 62 8.05 0.04 10.03
C THR A 62 6.84 -0.68 10.62
N ALA A 63 7.04 -1.45 11.72
CA ALA A 63 6.01 -2.23 12.41
C ALA A 63 5.36 -3.37 11.57
N SER A 64 5.94 -3.76 10.45
CA SER A 64 5.40 -4.80 9.58
C SER A 64 5.26 -6.14 10.30
N ARG A 65 6.28 -6.57 11.03
CA ARG A 65 6.28 -7.85 11.75
C ARG A 65 5.20 -7.91 12.84
N GLU A 66 5.08 -6.85 13.62
CA GLU A 66 4.05 -6.77 14.67
C GLU A 66 2.65 -6.72 14.06
N SER A 67 2.51 -6.05 12.93
CA SER A 67 1.26 -5.97 12.18
C SER A 67 0.87 -7.32 11.56
N GLU A 68 1.85 -8.06 11.03
CA GLU A 68 1.64 -9.42 10.55
C GLU A 68 1.12 -10.34 11.67
N LEU A 69 1.77 -10.31 12.84
CA LEU A 69 1.33 -11.09 14.00
C LEU A 69 -0.07 -10.69 14.45
N PHE A 70 -0.37 -9.40 14.48
CA PHE A 70 -1.70 -8.90 14.81
C PHE A 70 -2.76 -9.41 13.81
N VAL A 71 -2.52 -9.25 12.51
CA VAL A 71 -3.44 -9.70 11.45
C VAL A 71 -3.64 -11.20 11.54
N ALA A 72 -2.57 -12.00 11.62
CA ALA A 72 -2.65 -13.45 11.74
C ALA A 72 -3.49 -13.89 12.95
N GLU A 73 -3.33 -13.23 14.09
CA GLU A 73 -4.12 -13.54 15.30
C GLU A 73 -5.61 -13.18 15.12
N GLN A 74 -5.91 -12.02 14.53
CA GLN A 74 -7.31 -11.61 14.33
C GLN A 74 -8.02 -12.51 13.31
N LEU A 75 -7.34 -12.93 12.25
CA LEU A 75 -7.93 -13.78 11.21
C LEU A 75 -8.30 -15.18 11.72
N LYS A 76 -7.68 -15.71 12.77
CA LYS A 76 -8.09 -16.97 13.41
C LYS A 76 -9.54 -16.96 13.91
N ALA A 77 -10.08 -15.79 14.25
CA ALA A 77 -11.44 -15.64 14.76
C ALA A 77 -12.46 -15.32 13.64
N VAL A 78 -12.03 -15.15 12.40
CA VAL A 78 -12.91 -14.94 11.25
C VAL A 78 -13.38 -16.32 10.75
N LYS A 79 -14.70 -16.45 10.48
CA LYS A 79 -15.31 -17.76 10.14
C LYS A 79 -15.08 -18.23 8.70
N ARG A 80 -14.55 -17.38 7.84
CA ARG A 80 -14.26 -17.70 6.45
C ARG A 80 -12.75 -17.59 6.17
N ASP A 81 -12.31 -18.16 5.06
CA ASP A 81 -10.92 -18.09 4.66
C ASP A 81 -10.57 -16.66 4.20
N VAL A 82 -9.67 -16.03 4.93
CA VAL A 82 -9.07 -14.74 4.60
C VAL A 82 -7.56 -14.90 4.65
N PHE A 83 -6.89 -14.51 3.60
CA PHE A 83 -5.45 -14.64 3.49
C PHE A 83 -4.76 -13.30 3.71
N TYR A 84 -3.47 -13.32 4.06
CA TYR A 84 -2.65 -12.13 4.08
C TYR A 84 -1.32 -12.34 3.37
N VAL A 85 -0.72 -11.26 2.93
CA VAL A 85 0.58 -11.27 2.27
C VAL A 85 1.34 -9.98 2.60
N ILE A 86 2.66 -10.11 2.75
CA ILE A 86 3.54 -8.95 2.90
C ILE A 86 3.83 -8.38 1.52
N VAL A 87 3.58 -7.08 1.36
CA VAL A 87 3.77 -6.34 0.11
C VAL A 87 4.90 -5.33 0.25
N ASN A 88 5.76 -5.26 -0.73
CA ASN A 88 6.81 -4.24 -0.77
C ASN A 88 6.17 -2.86 -0.92
N GLU A 89 6.40 -1.97 0.06
CA GLU A 89 5.87 -0.60 0.09
C GLU A 89 6.86 0.45 -0.42
N ALA A 90 8.01 0.06 -0.98
CA ALA A 90 9.01 1.00 -1.48
C ALA A 90 8.38 2.05 -2.40
N GLY A 91 8.66 3.32 -2.15
CA GLY A 91 8.10 4.45 -2.90
C GLY A 91 6.63 4.79 -2.61
N ALA A 92 5.90 4.03 -1.79
CA ALA A 92 4.50 4.35 -1.46
C ALA A 92 4.35 5.72 -0.79
N SER A 93 5.29 6.10 0.08
CA SER A 93 5.34 7.42 0.70
C SER A 93 5.61 8.54 -0.31
N VAL A 94 6.43 8.28 -1.33
CA VAL A 94 6.71 9.23 -2.41
C VAL A 94 5.46 9.44 -3.26
N TYR A 95 4.83 8.35 -3.70
CA TYR A 95 3.56 8.42 -4.42
C TYR A 95 2.48 9.17 -3.63
N SER A 96 2.25 8.80 -2.37
CA SER A 96 1.18 9.37 -1.55
C SER A 96 1.30 10.88 -1.34
N ALA A 97 2.52 11.42 -1.37
CA ALA A 97 2.80 12.85 -1.29
C ALA A 97 2.78 13.56 -2.68
N SER A 98 2.73 12.81 -3.77
CA SER A 98 2.81 13.33 -5.13
C SER A 98 1.56 14.11 -5.55
N GLU A 99 1.68 14.88 -6.63
CA GLU A 99 0.55 15.56 -7.26
C GLU A 99 -0.45 14.57 -7.86
N VAL A 100 0.05 13.45 -8.41
CA VAL A 100 -0.77 12.37 -8.95
C VAL A 100 -1.72 11.84 -7.89
N ALA A 101 -1.18 11.46 -6.72
CA ALA A 101 -1.98 10.94 -5.63
C ALA A 101 -2.97 11.96 -5.05
N ARG A 102 -2.59 13.25 -5.02
CA ARG A 102 -3.51 14.32 -4.59
C ARG A 102 -4.67 14.52 -5.56
N LYS A 103 -4.43 14.40 -6.86
CA LYS A 103 -5.49 14.48 -7.88
C LYS A 103 -6.39 13.24 -7.83
N GLU A 104 -5.80 12.07 -7.64
CA GLU A 104 -6.53 10.80 -7.58
C GLU A 104 -7.40 10.69 -6.31
N PHE A 105 -6.87 11.15 -5.17
CA PHE A 105 -7.54 11.10 -3.86
C PHE A 105 -7.43 12.44 -3.12
N PRO A 106 -8.18 13.49 -3.55
CA PRO A 106 -8.09 14.81 -2.95
C PRO A 106 -8.53 14.83 -1.48
N ASP A 107 -9.45 13.96 -1.09
CA ASP A 107 -10.06 13.92 0.25
C ASP A 107 -9.30 13.01 1.25
N LEU A 108 -8.31 12.24 0.79
CA LEU A 108 -7.53 11.36 1.65
C LEU A 108 -6.25 12.04 2.16
N GLN A 109 -5.85 11.67 3.37
CA GLN A 109 -4.56 12.06 3.94
C GLN A 109 -3.40 11.29 3.26
N VAL A 110 -2.18 11.78 3.44
CA VAL A 110 -0.98 11.16 2.81
C VAL A 110 -0.84 9.68 3.18
N GLU A 111 -0.99 9.35 4.46
CA GLU A 111 -0.85 7.97 4.96
C GLU A 111 -2.01 7.07 4.50
N GLU A 112 -3.18 7.63 4.29
CA GLU A 112 -4.35 6.90 3.77
C GLU A 112 -4.14 6.54 2.30
N ARG A 113 -3.58 7.45 1.50
CA ARG A 113 -3.17 7.20 0.12
C ARG A 113 -2.10 6.12 0.02
N SER A 114 -1.15 6.09 0.98
CA SER A 114 -0.15 5.02 1.09
C SER A 114 -0.81 3.66 1.28
N ALA A 115 -1.77 3.55 2.19
CA ALA A 115 -2.51 2.30 2.42
C ALA A 115 -3.26 1.82 1.17
N VAL A 116 -3.86 2.73 0.40
CA VAL A 116 -4.49 2.42 -0.89
C VAL A 116 -3.47 1.88 -1.88
N SER A 117 -2.31 2.53 -2.00
CA SER A 117 -1.24 2.09 -2.91
C SER A 117 -0.74 0.68 -2.57
N ILE A 118 -0.54 0.37 -1.29
CA ILE A 118 -0.14 -0.98 -0.84
C ILE A 118 -1.17 -2.04 -1.27
N ALA A 119 -2.46 -1.77 -1.13
CA ALA A 119 -3.51 -2.69 -1.55
C ALA A 119 -3.51 -2.90 -3.08
N ARG A 120 -3.44 -1.82 -3.84
CA ARG A 120 -3.44 -1.86 -5.31
C ARG A 120 -2.21 -2.54 -5.89
N ARG A 121 -1.05 -2.48 -5.22
CA ARG A 121 0.16 -3.21 -5.65
C ARG A 121 -0.03 -4.72 -5.65
N LEU A 122 -0.89 -5.24 -4.79
CA LEU A 122 -1.23 -6.65 -4.79
C LEU A 122 -2.13 -7.02 -5.98
N GLN A 123 -3.01 -6.11 -6.38
CA GLN A 123 -3.96 -6.32 -7.46
C GLN A 123 -3.32 -6.16 -8.85
N ASP A 124 -2.63 -5.04 -9.05
CA ASP A 124 -1.96 -4.69 -10.31
C ASP A 124 -0.66 -3.92 -9.99
N PRO A 125 0.46 -4.66 -9.78
CA PRO A 125 1.73 -4.05 -9.38
C PRO A 125 2.23 -3.03 -10.39
N LEU A 126 2.09 -3.31 -11.70
CA LEU A 126 2.62 -2.45 -12.74
C LEU A 126 1.86 -1.11 -12.79
N ALA A 127 0.53 -1.15 -12.76
CA ALA A 127 -0.30 0.06 -12.78
C ALA A 127 -0.02 0.99 -11.59
N GLU A 128 0.37 0.45 -10.43
CA GLU A 128 0.76 1.27 -9.27
C GLU A 128 2.21 1.74 -9.34
N LEU A 129 3.15 0.87 -9.70
CA LEU A 129 4.58 1.19 -9.66
C LEU A 129 4.99 2.24 -10.71
N VAL A 130 4.30 2.31 -11.85
CA VAL A 130 4.56 3.35 -12.87
C VAL A 130 4.20 4.77 -12.40
N LYS A 131 3.42 4.92 -11.34
CA LYS A 131 3.10 6.22 -10.72
C LYS A 131 4.25 6.78 -9.87
N ILE A 132 5.32 6.01 -9.68
CA ILE A 132 6.45 6.33 -8.80
C ILE A 132 7.69 6.55 -9.66
N ASP A 133 8.42 7.65 -9.43
CA ASP A 133 9.74 7.82 -10.05
C ASP A 133 10.62 6.60 -9.72
N PRO A 134 11.12 5.85 -10.72
CA PRO A 134 11.93 4.67 -10.48
C PRO A 134 13.15 4.91 -9.59
N LYS A 135 13.70 6.12 -9.58
CA LYS A 135 14.83 6.49 -8.70
C LYS A 135 14.45 6.49 -7.22
N ALA A 136 13.16 6.68 -6.90
CA ALA A 136 12.68 6.68 -5.52
C ALA A 136 12.60 5.29 -4.88
N VAL A 137 12.63 4.22 -5.68
CA VAL A 137 12.57 2.84 -5.16
C VAL A 137 13.95 2.17 -5.05
N GLY A 138 15.03 2.87 -5.48
CA GLY A 138 16.38 2.32 -5.45
C GLY A 138 16.62 1.28 -6.54
N VAL A 139 17.34 1.67 -7.59
CA VAL A 139 17.57 0.83 -8.78
C VAL A 139 18.93 0.15 -8.79
N GLY A 140 19.88 0.61 -7.97
CA GLY A 140 21.21 0.01 -7.91
C GLY A 140 22.11 0.62 -6.85
N GLN A 141 23.11 -0.16 -6.43
CA GLN A 141 24.06 0.24 -5.40
C GLN A 141 24.82 1.53 -5.76
N TYR A 142 25.15 1.72 -7.04
CA TYR A 142 25.93 2.85 -7.54
C TYR A 142 25.08 3.92 -8.25
N GLN A 143 23.76 3.96 -8.00
CA GLN A 143 22.89 4.92 -8.70
C GLN A 143 23.29 6.39 -8.48
N HIS A 144 23.92 6.72 -7.35
CA HIS A 144 24.39 8.08 -7.05
C HIS A 144 25.75 8.43 -7.69
N ASP A 145 26.48 7.42 -8.17
CA ASP A 145 27.81 7.57 -8.77
C ASP A 145 27.79 7.75 -10.29
N VAL A 146 26.59 7.65 -10.89
CA VAL A 146 26.40 7.82 -12.34
C VAL A 146 25.72 9.15 -12.68
N SER A 147 25.77 9.56 -13.93
CA SER A 147 25.06 10.75 -14.41
C SER A 147 23.55 10.60 -14.15
N GLN A 148 22.99 11.45 -13.31
CA GLN A 148 21.56 11.40 -12.95
C GLN A 148 20.64 11.62 -14.16
N LYS A 149 21.07 12.43 -15.11
CA LYS A 149 20.33 12.64 -16.37
C LYS A 149 20.25 11.35 -17.19
N ARG A 150 21.41 10.69 -17.41
CA ARG A 150 21.44 9.42 -18.14
C ARG A 150 20.70 8.30 -17.43
N LEU A 151 20.80 8.27 -16.10
CA LEU A 151 20.05 7.30 -15.29
C LEU A 151 18.54 7.48 -15.49
N ALA A 152 18.03 8.72 -15.39
CA ALA A 152 16.62 9.02 -15.63
C ALA A 152 16.17 8.58 -17.02
N GLU A 153 16.91 8.98 -18.09
CA GLU A 153 16.58 8.62 -19.49
C GLU A 153 16.52 7.10 -19.69
N GLN A 154 17.46 6.35 -19.08
CA GLN A 154 17.46 4.89 -19.18
C GLN A 154 16.33 4.23 -18.39
N LEU A 155 16.00 4.75 -17.21
CA LEU A 155 14.90 4.25 -16.41
C LEU A 155 13.55 4.48 -17.10
N ASP A 156 13.34 5.67 -17.66
CA ASP A 156 12.14 5.99 -18.44
C ASP A 156 11.98 5.03 -19.62
N PHE A 157 13.05 4.80 -20.39
CA PHE A 157 13.05 3.84 -21.50
C PHE A 157 12.71 2.41 -21.06
N VAL A 158 13.27 1.96 -19.95
CA VAL A 158 12.99 0.60 -19.41
C VAL A 158 11.53 0.49 -18.96
N VAL A 159 11.00 1.51 -18.27
CA VAL A 159 9.61 1.53 -17.83
C VAL A 159 8.66 1.51 -19.04
N GLU A 160 8.86 2.39 -20.02
CA GLU A 160 8.06 2.40 -21.25
C GLU A 160 8.10 1.05 -21.99
N THR A 161 9.28 0.44 -22.09
CA THR A 161 9.44 -0.87 -22.71
C THR A 161 8.66 -1.94 -21.95
N ALA A 162 8.76 -1.97 -20.62
CA ALA A 162 8.07 -2.93 -19.79
C ALA A 162 6.54 -2.77 -19.90
N VAL A 163 6.03 -1.55 -19.83
CA VAL A 163 4.60 -1.25 -19.96
C VAL A 163 4.08 -1.69 -21.33
N ASN A 164 4.82 -1.41 -22.40
CA ASN A 164 4.43 -1.82 -23.76
C ASN A 164 4.44 -3.34 -23.97
N GLN A 165 5.30 -4.07 -23.26
CA GLN A 165 5.34 -5.53 -23.33
C GLN A 165 4.23 -6.21 -22.56
N VAL A 166 3.88 -5.69 -21.38
CA VAL A 166 2.86 -6.28 -20.50
C VAL A 166 1.47 -5.80 -20.87
N GLY A 167 1.32 -4.58 -21.35
CA GLY A 167 0.05 -3.90 -21.53
C GLY A 167 -0.46 -3.31 -20.20
N VAL A 168 -1.62 -2.66 -20.25
CA VAL A 168 -2.30 -2.07 -19.09
C VAL A 168 -3.76 -2.48 -19.07
N ASP A 169 -4.28 -2.75 -17.88
CA ASP A 169 -5.71 -2.90 -17.66
C ASP A 169 -6.32 -1.49 -17.54
N VAL A 170 -7.23 -1.15 -18.45
CA VAL A 170 -7.87 0.18 -18.49
C VAL A 170 -8.72 0.48 -17.25
N ASN A 171 -9.13 -0.55 -16.50
CA ASN A 171 -9.90 -0.37 -15.27
C ASN A 171 -9.04 0.02 -14.07
N THR A 172 -7.74 -0.30 -14.09
CA THR A 172 -6.79 -0.06 -12.99
C THR A 172 -5.74 0.99 -13.34
N ALA A 173 -5.49 1.26 -14.62
CA ALA A 173 -4.51 2.23 -15.09
C ALA A 173 -4.92 3.66 -14.72
N SER A 174 -3.93 4.49 -14.34
CA SER A 174 -4.13 5.93 -14.24
C SER A 174 -4.13 6.57 -15.61
N ALA A 175 -4.77 7.74 -15.73
CA ALA A 175 -4.84 8.51 -16.98
C ALA A 175 -3.54 9.26 -17.35
N GLN A 176 -2.41 8.89 -16.76
CA GLN A 176 -1.09 9.52 -17.01
C GLN A 176 -0.19 8.60 -17.78
#